data_d9e5edf9a6700c887988993cfd95e367
#
_entry.id   d9e5edf9a6700c887988993cfd95e367
#
_cell.length_a   1.000
_cell.length_b   1.000
_cell.length_c   1.000
_cell.angle_alpha   90.00
_cell.angle_beta   90.00
_cell.angle_gamma   90.00
#
_symmetry.space_group_name_H-M   'P 1'
#
loop_
_entity.id
_entity.type
_entity.pdbx_description
1 polymer ?
#
loop_
_entity_poly.entity_id
_entity_poly.type
_entity_poly.pdbx_seq_one_letter_code
_entity_poly.pdbx_strand_id
1 'polypeptide(L)'
;MATKEWDSIDKTQYKFEDYYCAFLDMLGYKEKMNLFFQNKFNLYGRVQRAMRGAGVEPTPQETPDGIVTRIFSDSIILTAKKSEVHIEVMLNYVAQLTAWFGYEGLFLRGGISCGKLLEDFGYEEGFSFLASEGLVKAYQMETQAIYPMIVVDNDIVSHIDNSECVIKNGNKYILN
;
A
#
# COMPACT_ATOMS: atom_id res chain seq x y z
N MET A 1 -7.85 5.59 -39.98
CA MET A 1 -6.40 5.37 -39.96
C MET A 1 -5.71 6.41 -39.07
N ALA A 2 -5.80 6.24 -37.75
CA ALA A 2 -5.15 7.14 -36.77
C ALA A 2 -4.67 6.34 -35.54
N THR A 3 -4.13 5.14 -35.74
CA THR A 3 -3.79 4.21 -34.66
C THR A 3 -2.29 3.98 -34.44
N LYS A 4 -1.43 4.72 -35.15
CA LYS A 4 0.02 4.52 -35.05
C LYS A 4 0.79 5.54 -34.21
N GLU A 5 0.20 6.66 -33.86
CA GLU A 5 0.89 7.69 -33.04
C GLU A 5 0.83 7.46 -31.54
N TRP A 6 -0.14 6.69 -31.05
CA TRP A 6 -0.31 6.42 -29.62
C TRP A 6 0.61 5.29 -29.10
N ASP A 7 1.21 4.48 -29.98
CA ASP A 7 2.04 3.34 -29.59
C ASP A 7 3.55 3.69 -29.41
N SER A 8 3.97 4.90 -29.78
CA SER A 8 5.34 5.35 -29.55
C SER A 8 5.41 6.18 -28.26
N ILE A 9 5.49 5.50 -27.13
CA ILE A 9 5.76 6.18 -25.86
C ILE A 9 7.23 6.63 -25.89
N ASP A 10 7.43 7.94 -25.98
CA ASP A 10 8.74 8.52 -25.68
C ASP A 10 8.97 8.44 -24.16
N LYS A 11 9.67 7.39 -23.74
CA LYS A 11 9.98 7.16 -22.32
C LYS A 11 10.76 8.29 -21.67
N THR A 12 11.35 9.20 -22.45
CA THR A 12 12.07 10.36 -21.93
C THR A 12 11.15 11.42 -21.34
N GLN A 13 9.85 11.37 -21.66
CA GLN A 13 8.86 12.29 -21.12
C GLN A 13 8.37 11.90 -19.73
N TYR A 14 8.64 10.67 -19.29
CA TYR A 14 8.15 10.16 -18.01
C TYR A 14 9.30 9.94 -17.04
N LYS A 15 9.16 10.46 -15.82
CA LYS A 15 10.12 10.25 -14.76
C LYS A 15 9.72 9.03 -13.91
N PHE A 16 10.44 7.93 -14.11
CA PHE A 16 10.31 6.76 -13.27
C PHE A 16 11.34 6.81 -12.14
N GLU A 17 10.87 6.69 -10.92
CA GLU A 17 11.73 6.62 -9.74
C GLU A 17 11.56 5.28 -9.02
N ASP A 18 12.49 4.92 -8.14
CA ASP A 18 12.42 3.70 -7.35
C ASP A 18 11.64 3.96 -6.06
N TYR A 19 10.61 3.17 -5.82
CA TYR A 19 9.73 3.27 -4.67
C TYR A 19 9.64 1.96 -3.90
N TYR A 20 9.43 2.07 -2.60
CA TYR A 20 8.78 1.04 -1.81
C TYR A 20 7.27 1.18 -1.99
N CYS A 21 6.60 0.04 -2.14
CA CYS A 21 5.17 -0.01 -2.40
C CYS A 21 4.54 -1.06 -1.48
N ALA A 22 3.47 -0.70 -0.79
CA ALA A 22 2.61 -1.66 -0.11
C ALA A 22 1.21 -1.63 -0.70
N PHE A 23 0.63 -2.80 -0.84
CA PHE A 23 -0.76 -3.02 -1.18
C PHE A 23 -1.40 -3.85 -0.07
N LEU A 24 -2.41 -3.28 0.58
CA LEU A 24 -3.12 -3.91 1.70
C LEU A 24 -4.60 -4.00 1.35
N ASP A 25 -5.21 -5.14 1.66
CA ASP A 25 -6.63 -5.43 1.42
C ASP A 25 -7.35 -5.72 2.74
N MET A 26 -8.57 -5.22 2.89
CA MET A 26 -9.37 -5.40 4.10
C MET A 26 -10.20 -6.67 4.01
N LEU A 27 -9.87 -7.66 4.84
CA LEU A 27 -10.57 -8.93 4.88
C LEU A 27 -12.04 -8.78 5.31
N GLY A 28 -12.93 -9.43 4.54
CA GLY A 28 -14.37 -9.43 4.79
C GLY A 28 -15.03 -8.06 4.56
N TYR A 29 -14.46 -7.21 3.71
CA TYR A 29 -14.98 -5.87 3.41
C TYR A 29 -16.42 -5.91 2.91
N LYS A 30 -16.75 -6.82 1.99
CA LYS A 30 -18.09 -6.95 1.41
C LYS A 30 -19.17 -7.18 2.48
N GLU A 31 -18.90 -8.08 3.42
CA GLU A 31 -19.81 -8.37 4.53
C GLU A 31 -19.95 -7.17 5.47
N LYS A 32 -18.83 -6.50 5.77
CA LYS A 32 -18.82 -5.30 6.61
C LYS A 32 -19.56 -4.14 5.95
N MET A 33 -19.44 -3.97 4.63
CA MET A 33 -20.22 -2.99 3.87
C MET A 33 -21.72 -3.28 3.91
N ASN A 34 -22.12 -4.54 3.76
CA ASN A 34 -23.53 -4.92 3.90
C ASN A 34 -24.08 -4.59 5.30
N LEU A 35 -23.31 -4.85 6.34
CA LEU A 35 -23.70 -4.50 7.72
C LEU A 35 -23.70 -2.98 7.94
N PHE A 36 -22.80 -2.25 7.30
CA PHE A 36 -22.77 -0.79 7.36
C PHE A 36 -24.04 -0.17 6.76
N PHE A 37 -24.47 -0.60 5.58
CA PHE A 37 -25.71 -0.14 4.95
C PHE A 37 -26.96 -0.54 5.73
N GLN A 38 -26.89 -1.59 6.54
CA GLN A 38 -27.97 -1.99 7.46
C GLN A 38 -27.91 -1.27 8.82
N ASN A 39 -27.00 -0.33 9.03
CA ASN A 39 -26.73 0.36 10.31
C ASN A 39 -26.36 -0.60 11.46
N LYS A 40 -25.81 -1.77 11.16
CA LYS A 40 -25.38 -2.78 12.15
C LYS A 40 -23.90 -2.75 12.48
N PHE A 41 -23.09 -2.04 11.67
CA PHE A 41 -21.66 -1.94 11.84
C PHE A 41 -21.16 -0.58 11.35
N ASN A 42 -20.44 0.15 12.19
CA ASN A 42 -19.89 1.47 11.81
C ASN A 42 -18.52 1.31 11.14
N LEU A 43 -18.50 0.80 9.91
CA LEU A 43 -17.26 0.59 9.14
C LEU A 43 -16.47 1.89 8.98
N TYR A 44 -17.13 2.96 8.52
CA TYR A 44 -16.48 4.25 8.27
C TYR A 44 -15.79 4.81 9.52
N GLY A 45 -16.52 4.86 10.65
CA GLY A 45 -15.94 5.36 11.91
C GLY A 45 -14.79 4.51 12.43
N ARG A 46 -14.79 3.19 12.19
CA ARG A 46 -13.68 2.30 12.54
C ARG A 46 -12.46 2.55 11.67
N VAL A 47 -12.63 2.65 10.35
CA VAL A 47 -11.54 3.00 9.43
C VAL A 47 -10.92 4.34 9.82
N GLN A 48 -11.74 5.37 10.10
CA GLN A 48 -11.22 6.67 10.53
C GLN A 48 -10.40 6.60 11.82
N ARG A 49 -10.86 5.84 12.83
CA ARG A 49 -10.11 5.69 14.10
C ARG A 49 -8.81 4.92 13.88
N ALA A 50 -8.84 3.85 13.08
CA ALA A 50 -7.65 3.08 12.75
C ALA A 50 -6.60 3.95 12.04
N MET A 51 -7.03 4.73 11.04
CA MET A 51 -6.15 5.65 10.31
C MET A 51 -5.52 6.70 11.23
N ARG A 52 -6.33 7.38 12.05
CA ARG A 52 -5.83 8.36 13.01
C ARG A 52 -4.87 7.75 14.04
N GLY A 53 -5.19 6.55 14.54
CA GLY A 53 -4.32 5.83 15.47
C GLY A 53 -2.95 5.50 14.84
N ALA A 54 -2.92 5.18 13.56
CA ALA A 54 -1.70 4.96 12.80
C ALA A 54 -1.00 6.27 12.36
N GLY A 55 -1.49 7.44 12.74
CA GLY A 55 -0.91 8.73 12.35
C GLY A 55 -1.21 9.15 10.92
N VAL A 56 -2.22 8.54 10.28
CA VAL A 56 -2.63 8.90 8.92
C VAL A 56 -3.65 10.02 8.97
N GLU A 57 -3.29 11.16 8.42
CA GLU A 57 -4.23 12.28 8.26
C GLU A 57 -5.25 12.00 7.13
N PRO A 58 -6.50 12.50 7.25
CA PRO A 58 -7.57 12.21 6.30
C PRO A 58 -7.40 12.89 4.93
N THR A 59 -6.42 13.75 4.76
CA THR A 59 -6.07 14.38 3.48
C THR A 59 -4.93 13.61 2.83
N PRO A 60 -4.90 13.44 1.49
CA PRO A 60 -3.77 12.84 0.79
C PRO A 60 -2.57 13.79 0.88
N GLN A 61 -1.89 13.76 2.00
CA GLN A 61 -0.63 14.46 2.24
C GLN A 61 0.44 13.41 2.47
N GLU A 62 1.61 13.72 2.01
CA GLU A 62 2.81 13.02 2.38
C GLU A 62 2.97 13.12 3.91
N THR A 63 3.14 11.99 4.57
CA THR A 63 3.45 12.00 6.00
C THR A 63 4.80 12.68 6.22
N PRO A 64 5.11 13.18 7.44
CA PRO A 64 6.44 13.70 7.75
C PRO A 64 7.57 12.72 7.41
N ASP A 65 7.27 11.44 7.35
CA ASP A 65 8.19 10.36 7.01
C ASP A 65 8.28 10.06 5.51
N GLY A 66 7.66 10.86 4.64
CA GLY A 66 7.72 10.71 3.19
C GLY A 66 6.88 9.56 2.62
N ILE A 67 5.90 9.04 3.38
CA ILE A 67 5.01 7.97 2.96
C ILE A 67 3.69 8.57 2.47
N VAL A 68 3.30 8.27 1.26
CA VAL A 68 2.01 8.66 0.70
C VAL A 68 1.02 7.50 0.84
N THR A 69 -0.11 7.78 1.49
CA THR A 69 -1.18 6.80 1.73
C THR A 69 -2.39 7.13 0.87
N ARG A 70 -2.92 6.13 0.16
CA ARG A 70 -4.15 6.21 -0.62
C ARG A 70 -5.09 5.09 -0.23
N ILE A 71 -6.37 5.42 -0.06
CA ILE A 71 -7.41 4.43 0.23
C ILE A 71 -8.41 4.45 -0.91
N PHE A 72 -8.68 3.27 -1.43
CA PHE A 72 -9.70 3.07 -2.44
C PHE A 72 -10.50 1.81 -2.09
N SER A 73 -11.78 1.99 -1.71
CA SER A 73 -12.65 0.88 -1.30
C SER A 73 -12.07 0.12 -0.09
N ASP A 74 -11.71 -1.13 -0.27
CA ASP A 74 -11.07 -2.04 0.69
C ASP A 74 -9.54 -2.03 0.63
N SER A 75 -8.98 -1.35 -0.36
CA SER A 75 -7.54 -1.35 -0.60
C SER A 75 -6.87 -0.11 -0.02
N ILE A 76 -5.72 -0.30 0.62
CA ILE A 76 -4.84 0.76 1.10
C ILE A 76 -3.52 0.62 0.35
N ILE A 77 -3.13 1.68 -0.32
CA ILE A 77 -1.89 1.75 -1.09
C ILE A 77 -0.94 2.70 -0.38
N LEU A 78 0.28 2.24 -0.15
CA LEU A 78 1.35 3.05 0.42
C LEU A 78 2.51 3.11 -0.57
N THR A 79 3.07 4.30 -0.76
CA THR A 79 4.24 4.50 -1.60
C THR A 79 5.23 5.42 -0.90
N ALA A 80 6.53 5.12 -1.00
CA ALA A 80 7.60 5.94 -0.47
C ALA A 80 8.81 5.86 -1.39
N LYS A 81 9.47 7.00 -1.68
CA LYS A 81 10.67 7.03 -2.50
C LYS A 81 11.83 6.38 -1.78
N LYS A 82 12.50 5.43 -2.44
CA LYS A 82 13.68 4.73 -1.87
C LYS A 82 14.85 5.66 -1.57
N SER A 83 14.95 6.79 -2.29
CA SER A 83 15.99 7.80 -2.06
C SER A 83 15.75 8.68 -0.83
N GLU A 84 14.53 8.71 -0.31
CA GLU A 84 14.10 9.63 0.74
C GLU A 84 13.69 8.90 2.02
N VAL A 85 13.23 7.65 1.90
CA VAL A 85 12.68 6.85 3.00
C VAL A 85 13.46 5.55 3.16
N HIS A 86 13.88 5.25 4.38
CA HIS A 86 14.47 3.96 4.71
C HIS A 86 13.38 2.88 4.79
N ILE A 87 13.66 1.66 4.34
CA ILE A 87 12.66 0.58 4.30
C ILE A 87 12.03 0.28 5.67
N GLU A 88 12.76 0.38 6.75
CA GLU A 88 12.26 0.11 8.10
C GLU A 88 11.19 1.10 8.52
N VAL A 89 11.23 2.34 8.05
CA VAL A 89 10.16 3.33 8.28
C VAL A 89 8.87 2.84 7.64
N MET A 90 8.94 2.35 6.38
CA MET A 90 7.78 1.78 5.67
C MET A 90 7.25 0.54 6.39
N LEU A 91 8.13 -0.38 6.83
CA LEU A 91 7.73 -1.59 7.55
C LEU A 91 7.03 -1.25 8.87
N ASN A 92 7.60 -0.34 9.66
CA ASN A 92 7.02 0.12 10.92
C ASN A 92 5.65 0.78 10.70
N TYR A 93 5.53 1.60 9.66
CA TYR A 93 4.27 2.25 9.34
C TYR A 93 3.17 1.25 8.97
N VAL A 94 3.49 0.25 8.15
CA VAL A 94 2.56 -0.84 7.80
C VAL A 94 2.20 -1.67 9.02
N ALA A 95 3.15 -1.96 9.91
CA ALA A 95 2.90 -2.68 11.15
C ALA A 95 1.93 -1.92 12.07
N GLN A 96 2.16 -0.62 12.28
CA GLN A 96 1.25 0.24 13.06
C GLN A 96 -0.15 0.29 12.44
N LEU A 97 -0.24 0.48 11.13
CA LEU A 97 -1.51 0.51 10.42
C LEU A 97 -2.27 -0.81 10.61
N THR A 98 -1.58 -1.94 10.43
CA THR A 98 -2.16 -3.28 10.62
C THR A 98 -2.65 -3.50 12.05
N ALA A 99 -1.88 -3.05 13.05
CA ALA A 99 -2.24 -3.16 14.47
C ALA A 99 -3.49 -2.31 14.80
N TRP A 100 -3.55 -1.06 14.33
CA TRP A 100 -4.70 -0.20 14.58
C TRP A 100 -5.97 -0.66 13.88
N PHE A 101 -5.86 -1.17 12.65
CA PHE A 101 -6.98 -1.81 11.97
C PHE A 101 -7.44 -3.06 12.74
N GLY A 102 -6.51 -3.89 13.18
CA GLY A 102 -6.81 -5.06 14.02
C GLY A 102 -7.52 -4.69 15.32
N TYR A 103 -7.10 -3.61 16.00
CA TYR A 103 -7.76 -3.08 17.18
C TYR A 103 -9.23 -2.70 16.92
N GLU A 104 -9.53 -2.15 15.75
CA GLU A 104 -10.88 -1.82 15.32
C GLU A 104 -11.67 -3.03 14.78
N GLY A 105 -11.10 -4.24 14.81
CA GLY A 105 -11.71 -5.46 14.28
C GLY A 105 -11.73 -5.53 12.76
N LEU A 106 -10.81 -4.79 12.11
CA LEU A 106 -10.58 -4.79 10.68
C LEU A 106 -9.23 -5.43 10.41
N PHE A 107 -9.22 -6.57 9.75
CA PHE A 107 -7.99 -7.29 9.48
C PHE A 107 -7.50 -6.98 8.08
N LEU A 108 -6.21 -6.68 7.97
CA LEU A 108 -5.54 -6.43 6.72
C LEU A 108 -4.69 -7.63 6.31
N ARG A 109 -4.58 -7.88 5.03
CA ARG A 109 -3.57 -8.72 4.40
C ARG A 109 -2.92 -7.94 3.28
N GLY A 110 -1.72 -8.33 2.85
CA GLY A 110 -1.08 -7.55 1.80
C GLY A 110 0.32 -7.99 1.45
N GLY A 111 0.98 -7.15 0.64
CA GLY A 111 2.36 -7.29 0.26
C GLY A 111 3.12 -5.98 0.32
N ILE A 112 4.41 -6.06 0.59
CA ILE A 112 5.35 -4.94 0.51
C ILE A 112 6.44 -5.33 -0.47
N SER A 113 6.65 -4.50 -1.50
CA SER A 113 7.68 -4.72 -2.50
C SER A 113 8.35 -3.43 -2.94
N CYS A 114 9.26 -3.50 -3.89
CA CYS A 114 9.85 -2.32 -4.49
C CYS A 114 9.86 -2.42 -6.02
N GLY A 115 9.91 -1.27 -6.68
CA GLY A 115 9.96 -1.19 -8.13
C GLY A 115 9.83 0.23 -8.64
N LYS A 116 9.88 0.37 -9.95
CA LYS A 116 9.66 1.65 -10.61
C LYS A 116 8.23 2.10 -10.42
N LEU A 117 8.08 3.40 -10.19
CA LEU A 117 6.80 4.06 -10.09
C LEU A 117 6.81 5.33 -10.93
N LEU A 118 5.77 5.51 -11.70
CA LEU A 118 5.37 6.74 -12.34
C LEU A 118 4.12 7.25 -11.67
N GLU A 119 4.20 8.44 -11.13
CA GLU A 119 3.05 9.17 -10.62
C GLU A 119 2.87 10.43 -11.44
N ASP A 120 1.74 10.51 -12.12
CA ASP A 120 1.37 11.67 -12.92
C ASP A 120 0.17 12.36 -12.27
N PHE A 121 0.42 13.55 -11.75
CA PHE A 121 -0.61 14.47 -11.26
C PHE A 121 -0.99 15.53 -12.31
N GLY A 122 -0.49 15.38 -13.54
CA GLY A 122 -0.28 16.45 -14.50
C GLY A 122 -1.41 16.74 -15.46
N TYR A 123 -2.55 16.11 -15.39
CA TYR A 123 -3.65 16.48 -16.27
C TYR A 123 -4.81 17.04 -15.49
N GLU A 124 -4.99 18.37 -15.64
CA GLU A 124 -6.18 19.17 -15.31
C GLU A 124 -7.07 18.56 -14.22
N GLU A 125 -7.33 19.28 -13.18
CA GLU A 125 -8.11 18.96 -11.98
C GLU A 125 -9.01 17.72 -12.09
N GLY A 126 -8.59 16.61 -11.52
CA GLY A 126 -9.42 15.42 -11.34
C GLY A 126 -8.90 14.10 -11.89
N PHE A 127 -7.75 14.04 -12.54
CA PHE A 127 -7.13 12.81 -12.98
C PHE A 127 -5.80 12.56 -12.25
N SER A 128 -5.67 11.39 -11.61
CA SER A 128 -4.41 10.91 -11.01
C SER A 128 -4.12 9.53 -11.58
N PHE A 129 -2.95 9.37 -12.18
CA PHE A 129 -2.50 8.10 -12.72
C PHE A 129 -1.28 7.59 -11.95
N LEU A 130 -1.37 6.36 -11.47
CA LEU A 130 -0.31 5.69 -10.75
C LEU A 130 0.03 4.38 -11.47
N ALA A 131 1.21 4.31 -12.06
CA ALA A 131 1.74 3.09 -12.68
C ALA A 131 2.98 2.62 -11.94
N SER A 132 2.98 1.38 -11.44
CA SER A 132 4.07 0.88 -10.63
C SER A 132 4.29 -0.62 -10.75
N GLU A 133 5.53 -1.01 -11.05
CA GLU A 133 5.96 -2.42 -10.97
C GLU A 133 5.92 -2.92 -9.52
N GLY A 134 6.29 -2.07 -8.56
CA GLY A 134 6.25 -2.41 -7.14
C GLY A 134 4.82 -2.70 -6.67
N LEU A 135 3.83 -1.90 -7.06
CA LEU A 135 2.43 -2.18 -6.70
C LEU A 135 1.90 -3.46 -7.33
N VAL A 136 2.25 -3.76 -8.57
CA VAL A 136 1.86 -5.02 -9.22
C VAL A 136 2.42 -6.22 -8.44
N LYS A 137 3.70 -6.17 -8.03
CA LYS A 137 4.31 -7.21 -7.19
C LYS A 137 3.61 -7.31 -5.82
N ALA A 138 3.40 -6.19 -5.14
CA ALA A 138 2.75 -6.15 -3.83
C ALA A 138 1.32 -6.75 -3.89
N TYR A 139 0.55 -6.42 -4.91
CA TYR A 139 -0.77 -7.02 -5.17
C TYR A 139 -0.69 -8.53 -5.40
N GLN A 140 0.27 -9.00 -6.21
CA GLN A 140 0.46 -10.44 -6.41
C GLN A 140 0.82 -11.17 -5.11
N MET A 141 1.55 -10.53 -4.21
CA MET A 141 1.89 -11.09 -2.90
C MET A 141 0.67 -11.11 -1.97
N GLU A 142 -0.19 -10.08 -2.03
CA GLU A 142 -1.46 -10.06 -1.30
C GLU A 142 -2.33 -11.27 -1.65
N THR A 143 -2.47 -11.61 -2.93
CA THR A 143 -3.26 -12.77 -3.36
C THR A 143 -2.76 -14.11 -2.81
N GLN A 144 -1.51 -14.18 -2.40
CA GLN A 144 -0.91 -15.35 -1.76
C GLN A 144 -1.08 -15.38 -0.23
N ALA A 145 -1.56 -14.28 0.36
CA ALA A 145 -1.80 -14.17 1.79
C ALA A 145 -3.21 -14.71 2.12
N ILE A 146 -3.27 -15.96 2.64
CA ILE A 146 -4.55 -16.63 2.98
C ILE A 146 -5.13 -16.05 4.28
N TYR A 147 -4.27 -15.60 5.20
CA TYR A 147 -4.61 -15.07 6.52
C TYR A 147 -4.27 -13.58 6.63
N PRO A 148 -4.69 -12.90 7.70
CA PRO A 148 -4.19 -11.56 8.02
C PRO A 148 -2.66 -11.59 8.18
N MET A 149 -1.95 -11.36 7.10
CA MET A 149 -0.49 -11.29 7.06
C MET A 149 -0.03 -10.33 5.98
N ILE A 150 1.11 -9.71 6.20
CA ILE A 150 1.77 -8.86 5.22
C ILE A 150 3.04 -9.58 4.75
N VAL A 151 3.06 -9.94 3.47
CA VAL A 151 4.22 -10.61 2.85
C VAL A 151 5.23 -9.54 2.41
N VAL A 152 6.50 -9.78 2.69
CA VAL A 152 7.61 -8.87 2.32
C VAL A 152 8.42 -9.50 1.20
N ASP A 153 8.69 -8.73 0.15
CA ASP A 153 9.48 -9.16 -1.00
C ASP A 153 10.92 -9.51 -0.59
N ASN A 154 11.45 -10.60 -1.12
CA ASN A 154 12.82 -11.03 -0.86
C ASN A 154 13.84 -9.97 -1.26
N ASP A 155 13.57 -9.19 -2.31
CA ASP A 155 14.46 -8.12 -2.75
C ASP A 155 14.60 -7.01 -1.70
N ILE A 156 13.57 -6.84 -0.86
CA ILE A 156 13.56 -5.86 0.24
C ILE A 156 14.33 -6.40 1.45
N VAL A 157 14.17 -7.68 1.76
CA VAL A 157 14.73 -8.29 2.99
C VAL A 157 16.23 -8.12 3.08
N SER A 158 16.94 -8.14 1.95
CA SER A 158 18.38 -7.93 1.90
C SER A 158 18.83 -6.52 2.29
N HIS A 159 17.92 -5.57 2.37
CA HIS A 159 18.16 -4.16 2.74
C HIS A 159 17.65 -3.80 4.15
N ILE A 160 17.19 -4.78 4.91
CA ILE A 160 16.70 -4.59 6.28
C ILE A 160 17.84 -4.82 7.25
N ASP A 161 18.20 -3.78 8.02
CA ASP A 161 19.25 -3.86 9.03
C ASP A 161 18.72 -4.56 10.31
N ASN A 162 17.46 -4.32 10.68
CA ASN A 162 16.83 -4.95 11.82
C ASN A 162 16.04 -6.20 11.42
N SER A 163 16.63 -7.36 11.64
CA SER A 163 16.01 -8.67 11.34
C SER A 163 14.74 -8.97 12.14
N GLU A 164 14.44 -8.18 13.19
CA GLU A 164 13.21 -8.36 13.98
C GLU A 164 11.95 -7.83 13.25
N CYS A 165 12.11 -6.96 12.25
CA CYS A 165 10.99 -6.42 11.47
C CYS A 165 10.29 -7.48 10.61
N VAL A 166 10.96 -8.58 10.29
CA VAL A 166 10.43 -9.63 9.41
C VAL A 166 10.75 -11.01 9.96
N ILE A 167 9.81 -11.95 9.79
CA ILE A 167 9.98 -13.37 10.14
C ILE A 167 9.93 -14.22 8.88
N LYS A 168 10.81 -15.20 8.81
CA LYS A 168 10.78 -16.22 7.75
C LYS A 168 9.69 -17.25 8.07
N ASN A 169 8.73 -17.38 7.18
CA ASN A 169 7.66 -18.36 7.26
C ASN A 169 7.66 -19.24 6.00
N GLY A 170 8.27 -20.41 6.08
CA GLY A 170 8.50 -21.30 4.93
C GLY A 170 9.42 -20.64 3.89
N ASN A 171 8.91 -20.40 2.69
CA ASN A 171 9.63 -19.74 1.60
C ASN A 171 9.32 -18.23 1.47
N LYS A 172 8.57 -17.68 2.42
CA LYS A 172 8.16 -16.25 2.43
C LYS A 172 8.74 -15.56 3.65
N TYR A 173 8.87 -14.25 3.52
CA TYR A 173 9.05 -13.34 4.65
C TYR A 173 7.75 -12.62 4.93
N ILE A 174 7.43 -12.46 6.19
CA ILE A 174 6.23 -11.75 6.65
C ILE A 174 6.64 -10.67 7.64
N LEU A 175 5.89 -9.59 7.65
CA LEU A 175 6.04 -8.51 8.62
C LEU A 175 5.73 -9.05 10.02
N ASN A 176 6.62 -8.74 10.99
CA ASN A 176 6.50 -9.18 12.38
C ASN A 176 5.63 -8.21 13.19
#